data_84042a1efd238dc07c60389d4f6f3310
#
_entry.id   84042a1efd238dc07c60389d4f6f3310
#
_cell.length_a   1.000
_cell.length_b   1.000
_cell.length_c   1.000
_cell.angle_alpha   90.00
_cell.angle_beta   90.00
_cell.angle_gamma   90.00
#
_symmetry.space_group_name_H-M   'P 1'
#
loop_
_entity.id
_entity.type
_entity.pdbx_description
1 polymer ?
#
loop_
_entity_poly.entity_id
_entity_poly.type
_entity_poly.pdbx_seq_one_letter_code
_entity_poly.pdbx_strand_id
1 'polypeptide(L)'
;KNIKIYDAGCGTGLVGLELKKYGFSDFYGADLSQKLLDLVPNNLYKKLEKVDLNKPINEKDNEYDALMCVGTFTFGHVKPPALHEFRRITKNKGLICFTINEGIYEEYGFDKKIQKLTEEKKWKELEFFKSDYIASKDVNAWLGLYEVTK
;
A
#
# COMPACT_ATOMS: atom_id res chain seq x y z
N LYS A 1 7.59 18.81 -1.84
CA LYS A 1 7.18 17.42 -1.66
C LYS A 1 7.51 16.57 -2.88
N ASN A 2 8.79 16.52 -3.14
CA ASN A 2 9.33 15.81 -4.29
C ASN A 2 9.65 14.36 -3.94
N ILE A 3 8.68 13.65 -3.36
CA ILE A 3 8.85 12.24 -3.06
C ILE A 3 8.11 11.39 -4.08
N LYS A 4 8.70 10.24 -4.38
CA LYS A 4 8.18 9.28 -5.34
C LYS A 4 7.33 8.26 -4.60
N ILE A 5 6.04 8.18 -4.92
CA ILE A 5 5.07 7.37 -4.19
C ILE A 5 4.50 6.27 -5.08
N TYR A 6 4.56 5.03 -4.60
CA TYR A 6 3.92 3.89 -5.24
C TYR A 6 2.58 3.61 -4.57
N ASP A 7 1.52 3.60 -5.35
CA ASP A 7 0.16 3.34 -4.88
C ASP A 7 -0.25 1.93 -5.31
N ALA A 8 -0.03 0.97 -4.42
CA ALA A 8 -0.30 -0.43 -4.65
C ALA A 8 -1.79 -0.71 -4.46
N GLY A 9 -2.45 -1.20 -5.51
CA GLY A 9 -3.89 -1.38 -5.49
C GLY A 9 -4.61 -0.04 -5.62
N CYS A 10 -4.18 0.79 -6.54
CA CYS A 10 -4.63 2.18 -6.65
C CYS A 10 -6.10 2.35 -7.07
N GLY A 11 -6.73 1.30 -7.63
CA GLY A 11 -8.12 1.37 -8.06
C GLY A 11 -8.37 2.49 -9.04
N THR A 12 -9.30 3.38 -8.70
CA THR A 12 -9.66 4.54 -9.54
C THR A 12 -8.86 5.80 -9.19
N GLY A 13 -7.87 5.70 -8.29
CA GLY A 13 -6.95 6.79 -7.99
C GLY A 13 -7.35 7.70 -6.85
N LEU A 14 -8.20 7.23 -5.94
CA LEU A 14 -8.68 8.07 -4.83
C LEU A 14 -7.55 8.51 -3.89
N VAL A 15 -6.57 7.64 -3.63
CA VAL A 15 -5.41 8.00 -2.79
C VAL A 15 -4.59 9.09 -3.46
N GLY A 16 -4.32 8.95 -4.76
CA GLY A 16 -3.58 9.97 -5.51
C GLY A 16 -4.29 11.32 -5.50
N LEU A 17 -5.62 11.30 -5.68
CA LEU A 17 -6.41 12.53 -5.62
C LEU A 17 -6.29 13.20 -4.26
N GLU A 18 -6.33 12.42 -3.19
CA GLU A 18 -6.22 12.94 -1.83
C GLU A 18 -4.82 13.49 -1.56
N LEU A 19 -3.78 12.75 -1.92
CA LEU A 19 -2.40 13.20 -1.72
C LEU A 19 -2.07 14.45 -2.52
N LYS A 20 -2.68 14.61 -3.69
CA LYS A 20 -2.47 15.81 -4.50
C LYS A 20 -2.87 17.08 -3.76
N LYS A 21 -3.89 17.01 -2.92
CA LYS A 21 -4.34 18.15 -2.10
C LYS A 21 -3.26 18.63 -1.14
N TYR A 22 -2.34 17.74 -0.77
CA TYR A 22 -1.24 18.05 0.14
C TYR A 22 0.05 18.40 -0.59
N GLY A 23 0.00 18.55 -1.91
CA GLY A 23 1.15 18.98 -2.70
C GLY A 23 2.03 17.88 -3.26
N PHE A 24 1.61 16.62 -3.14
CA PHE A 24 2.31 15.51 -3.76
C PHE A 24 1.84 15.33 -5.20
N SER A 25 2.72 14.88 -6.08
CA SER A 25 2.37 14.71 -7.51
C SER A 25 3.13 13.60 -8.22
N ASP A 26 4.13 12.99 -7.59
CA ASP A 26 4.97 11.98 -8.23
C ASP A 26 4.45 10.57 -7.89
N PHE A 27 3.31 10.19 -8.51
CA PHE A 27 2.60 8.95 -8.21
C PHE A 27 2.79 7.91 -9.30
N TYR A 28 2.96 6.67 -8.88
CA TYR A 28 3.03 5.48 -9.73
C TYR A 28 2.02 4.49 -9.21
N GLY A 29 1.02 4.14 -10.01
CA GLY A 29 -0.09 3.31 -9.56
C GLY A 29 -0.09 1.93 -10.18
N ALA A 30 -0.55 0.95 -9.41
CA ALA A 30 -0.70 -0.42 -9.84
C ALA A 30 -2.00 -1.00 -9.33
N ASP A 31 -2.71 -1.74 -10.19
CA ASP A 31 -3.92 -2.44 -9.81
C ASP A 31 -4.12 -3.65 -10.73
N LEU A 32 -4.81 -4.66 -10.22
CA LEU A 32 -5.10 -5.86 -11.02
C LEU A 32 -6.19 -5.60 -12.06
N SER A 33 -7.07 -4.64 -11.80
CA SER A 33 -8.22 -4.32 -12.64
C SER A 33 -7.92 -3.23 -13.65
N GLN A 34 -7.75 -3.60 -14.91
CA GLN A 34 -7.60 -2.63 -15.98
C GLN A 34 -8.82 -1.70 -16.07
N LYS A 35 -10.00 -2.25 -15.78
CA LYS A 35 -11.24 -1.47 -15.79
C LYS A 35 -11.20 -0.32 -14.80
N LEU A 36 -10.65 -0.54 -13.61
CA LEU A 36 -10.49 0.52 -12.62
C LEU A 36 -9.41 1.51 -13.02
N LEU A 37 -8.29 1.02 -13.57
CA LEU A 37 -7.21 1.88 -14.04
C LEU A 37 -7.69 2.84 -15.13
N ASP A 38 -8.60 2.38 -15.99
CA ASP A 38 -9.15 3.20 -17.06
C ASP A 38 -10.00 4.37 -16.54
N LEU A 39 -10.44 4.29 -15.29
CA LEU A 39 -11.23 5.35 -14.65
C LEU A 39 -10.39 6.37 -13.88
N VAL A 40 -9.08 6.15 -13.77
CA VAL A 40 -8.18 7.09 -13.11
C VAL A 40 -8.13 8.40 -13.91
N PRO A 41 -8.25 9.57 -13.25
CA PRO A 41 -8.15 10.85 -13.96
C PRO A 41 -6.85 10.97 -14.74
N ASN A 42 -6.95 11.52 -15.95
CA ASN A 42 -5.78 11.71 -16.81
C ASN A 42 -4.71 12.57 -16.13
N ASN A 43 -3.45 12.19 -16.30
CA ASN A 43 -2.29 12.91 -15.77
C ASN A 43 -2.18 12.96 -14.25
N LEU A 44 -2.99 12.18 -13.53
CA LEU A 44 -2.86 12.10 -12.07
C LEU A 44 -1.63 11.30 -11.67
N TYR A 45 -1.42 10.15 -12.32
CA TYR A 45 -0.25 9.28 -12.08
C TYR A 45 0.72 9.39 -13.26
N LYS A 46 2.00 9.34 -12.98
CA LYS A 46 3.04 9.31 -14.02
C LYS A 46 3.05 7.96 -14.76
N LYS A 47 2.64 6.91 -14.08
CA LYS A 47 2.57 5.57 -14.66
C LYS A 47 1.43 4.80 -13.99
N LEU A 48 0.64 4.11 -14.78
CA LEU A 48 -0.39 3.18 -14.31
C LEU A 48 -0.13 1.83 -14.97
N GLU A 49 -0.09 0.77 -14.19
CA GLU A 49 0.24 -0.55 -14.69
C GLU A 49 -0.68 -1.61 -14.07
N LYS A 50 -1.13 -2.54 -14.91
CA LYS A 50 -1.87 -3.71 -14.42
C LYS A 50 -0.89 -4.66 -13.76
N VAL A 51 -1.05 -4.88 -12.45
CA VAL A 51 -0.12 -5.69 -11.65
C VAL A 51 -0.90 -6.61 -10.72
N ASP A 52 -0.48 -7.86 -10.64
CA ASP A 52 -0.93 -8.80 -9.62
C ASP A 52 0.05 -8.69 -8.44
N LEU A 53 -0.41 -8.07 -7.35
CA LEU A 53 0.43 -7.83 -6.17
C LEU A 53 0.76 -9.11 -5.39
N ASN A 54 0.17 -10.25 -5.76
CA ASN A 54 0.57 -11.55 -5.22
C ASN A 54 1.78 -12.14 -5.92
N LYS A 55 2.31 -11.44 -6.92
CA LYS A 55 3.49 -11.82 -7.69
C LYS A 55 4.59 -10.77 -7.53
N PRO A 56 5.84 -11.10 -7.88
CA PRO A 56 6.91 -10.11 -7.85
C PRO A 56 6.56 -8.88 -8.69
N ILE A 57 6.83 -7.70 -8.14
CA ILE A 57 6.53 -6.43 -8.79
C ILE A 57 7.67 -6.05 -9.72
N ASN A 58 7.36 -5.67 -10.95
CA ASN A 58 8.37 -5.28 -11.93
C ASN A 58 8.84 -3.84 -11.68
N GLU A 59 9.44 -3.63 -10.55
CA GLU A 59 10.05 -2.36 -10.14
C GLU A 59 11.41 -2.66 -9.52
N LYS A 60 12.30 -1.67 -9.55
CA LYS A 60 13.64 -1.82 -8.99
C LYS A 60 13.61 -1.79 -7.46
N ASP A 61 14.63 -2.40 -6.86
CA ASP A 61 14.85 -2.27 -5.43
C ASP A 61 15.06 -0.79 -5.09
N ASN A 62 14.54 -0.36 -3.94
CA ASN A 62 14.78 0.99 -3.43
C ASN A 62 14.39 2.11 -4.41
N GLU A 63 13.30 1.92 -5.12
CA GLU A 63 12.84 2.89 -6.13
C GLU A 63 12.00 4.00 -5.53
N TYR A 64 11.20 3.70 -4.51
CA TYR A 64 10.18 4.62 -4.00
C TYR A 64 10.50 5.16 -2.62
N ASP A 65 10.15 6.44 -2.39
CA ASP A 65 10.28 7.08 -1.09
C ASP A 65 9.15 6.66 -0.14
N ALA A 66 7.99 6.36 -0.70
CA ALA A 66 6.84 5.91 0.07
C ALA A 66 5.98 4.96 -0.76
N LEU A 67 5.27 4.08 -0.05
CA LEU A 67 4.32 3.15 -0.66
C LEU A 67 3.01 3.22 0.11
N MET A 68 1.91 3.33 -0.62
CA MET A 68 0.56 3.32 -0.07
C MET A 68 -0.15 2.06 -0.55
N CYS A 69 -0.89 1.42 0.35
CA CYS A 69 -1.73 0.27 -0.02
C CYS A 69 -3.02 0.34 0.78
N VAL A 70 -3.98 1.11 0.26
CA VAL A 70 -5.22 1.44 0.97
C VAL A 70 -6.40 0.73 0.32
N GLY A 71 -7.16 -0.02 1.11
CA GLY A 71 -8.35 -0.72 0.63
C GLY A 71 -8.08 -1.95 -0.22
N THR A 72 -6.84 -2.47 -0.21
CA THR A 72 -6.43 -3.60 -1.04
C THR A 72 -6.33 -4.91 -0.26
N PHE A 73 -5.91 -4.85 1.00
CA PHE A 73 -5.85 -6.04 1.86
C PHE A 73 -7.25 -6.38 2.39
N THR A 74 -8.02 -7.05 1.54
CA THR A 74 -9.40 -7.44 1.81
C THR A 74 -9.62 -8.91 1.40
N PHE A 75 -10.84 -9.42 1.59
CA PHE A 75 -11.16 -10.80 1.25
C PHE A 75 -10.92 -11.10 -0.24
N GLY A 76 -10.25 -12.22 -0.50
CA GLY A 76 -10.04 -12.71 -1.87
C GLY A 76 -9.01 -11.95 -2.69
N HIS A 77 -8.27 -11.02 -2.08
CA HIS A 77 -7.31 -10.17 -2.78
C HIS A 77 -5.86 -10.50 -2.41
N VAL A 78 -5.08 -9.48 -2.09
CA VAL A 78 -3.64 -9.61 -1.89
C VAL A 78 -3.33 -10.24 -0.53
N LYS A 79 -2.33 -11.12 -0.50
CA LYS A 79 -1.91 -11.89 0.68
C LYS A 79 -0.67 -11.26 1.34
N PRO A 80 -0.36 -11.67 2.60
CA PRO A 80 0.75 -11.10 3.37
C PRO A 80 2.13 -11.09 2.69
N PRO A 81 2.51 -12.08 1.86
CA PRO A 81 3.82 -12.04 1.20
C PRO A 81 4.08 -10.79 0.36
N ALA A 82 3.02 -10.08 -0.07
CA ALA A 82 3.18 -8.82 -0.79
C ALA A 82 4.00 -7.80 0.01
N LEU A 83 3.97 -7.87 1.35
CA LEU A 83 4.73 -6.96 2.21
C LEU A 83 6.23 -7.04 1.96
N HIS A 84 6.76 -8.19 1.54
CA HIS A 84 8.17 -8.33 1.17
C HIS A 84 8.52 -7.49 -0.05
N GLU A 85 7.66 -7.52 -1.08
CA GLU A 85 7.87 -6.73 -2.28
C GLU A 85 7.70 -5.24 -2.00
N PHE A 86 6.74 -4.88 -1.16
CA PHE A 86 6.55 -3.50 -0.74
C PHE A 86 7.83 -2.96 -0.09
N ARG A 87 8.43 -3.75 0.80
CA ARG A 87 9.69 -3.38 1.44
C ARG A 87 10.83 -3.32 0.42
N ARG A 88 10.89 -4.27 -0.50
CA ARG A 88 11.97 -4.33 -1.50
C ARG A 88 12.04 -3.07 -2.35
N ILE A 89 10.88 -2.61 -2.85
CA ILE A 89 10.84 -1.46 -3.74
C ILE A 89 10.88 -0.11 -3.02
N THR A 90 10.73 -0.11 -1.70
CA THR A 90 10.78 1.10 -0.88
C THR A 90 12.20 1.31 -0.37
N LYS A 91 12.67 2.56 -0.41
CA LYS A 91 14.02 2.92 0.04
C LYS A 91 14.20 2.72 1.53
N ASN A 92 15.45 2.58 1.97
CA ASN A 92 15.79 2.65 3.39
C ASN A 92 15.26 3.97 3.96
N LYS A 93 14.61 3.91 5.12
CA LYS A 93 13.92 5.04 5.76
C LYS A 93 12.70 5.55 5.01
N GLY A 94 12.32 4.88 3.92
CA GLY A 94 11.06 5.16 3.25
C GLY A 94 9.88 4.66 4.06
N LEU A 95 8.70 5.13 3.73
CA LEU A 95 7.48 4.82 4.48
C LEU A 95 6.57 3.87 3.74
N ILE A 96 5.98 2.93 4.48
CA ILE A 96 4.94 2.05 3.97
C ILE A 96 3.68 2.26 4.81
N CYS A 97 2.59 2.65 4.16
CA CYS A 97 1.29 2.85 4.81
C CYS A 97 0.27 1.92 4.18
N PHE A 98 -0.45 1.18 4.99
CA PHE A 98 -1.47 0.26 4.49
C PHE A 98 -2.66 0.17 5.43
N THR A 99 -3.78 -0.30 4.87
CA THR A 99 -4.95 -0.70 5.66
C THR A 99 -5.20 -2.19 5.45
N ILE A 100 -5.66 -2.87 6.49
CA ILE A 100 -6.01 -4.29 6.44
C ILE A 100 -7.40 -4.45 7.02
N ASN A 101 -8.32 -5.02 6.23
CA ASN A 101 -9.67 -5.32 6.70
C ASN A 101 -9.58 -6.20 7.95
N GLU A 102 -10.33 -5.84 9.01
CA GLU A 102 -10.26 -6.57 10.27
C GLU A 102 -10.62 -8.05 10.13
N GLY A 103 -11.51 -8.39 9.20
CA GLY A 103 -11.95 -9.76 8.98
C GLY A 103 -10.86 -10.69 8.45
N ILE A 104 -9.81 -10.15 7.83
CA ILE A 104 -8.72 -10.96 7.27
C ILE A 104 -7.40 -10.80 8.01
N TYR A 105 -7.32 -9.87 8.94
CA TYR A 105 -6.06 -9.54 9.61
C TYR A 105 -5.41 -10.78 10.24
N GLU A 106 -6.17 -11.53 11.01
CA GLU A 106 -5.67 -12.77 11.62
C GLU A 106 -5.85 -13.97 10.69
N GLU A 107 -7.00 -14.04 9.99
CA GLU A 107 -7.34 -15.17 9.13
C GLU A 107 -6.30 -15.43 8.04
N TYR A 108 -5.79 -14.37 7.41
CA TYR A 108 -4.80 -14.50 6.34
C TYR A 108 -3.36 -14.43 6.84
N GLY A 109 -3.15 -14.26 8.15
CA GLY A 109 -1.83 -14.24 8.75
C GLY A 109 -1.08 -12.92 8.64
N PHE A 110 -1.79 -11.81 8.39
CA PHE A 110 -1.16 -10.49 8.37
C PHE A 110 -0.54 -10.12 9.72
N ASP A 111 -1.23 -10.48 10.82
CA ASP A 111 -0.75 -10.23 12.17
C ASP A 111 0.63 -10.86 12.39
N LYS A 112 0.79 -12.12 12.00
CA LYS A 112 2.05 -12.86 12.16
C LYS A 112 3.13 -12.33 11.25
N LYS A 113 2.80 -11.98 10.00
CA LYS A 113 3.77 -11.44 9.05
C LYS A 113 4.29 -10.08 9.49
N ILE A 114 3.42 -9.21 9.94
CA ILE A 114 3.80 -7.88 10.44
C ILE A 114 4.68 -8.02 11.67
N GLN A 115 4.28 -8.88 12.61
CA GLN A 115 5.07 -9.14 13.81
C GLN A 115 6.48 -9.65 13.45
N LYS A 116 6.58 -10.61 12.54
CA LYS A 116 7.86 -11.16 12.10
C LYS A 116 8.77 -10.08 11.50
N LEU A 117 8.24 -9.26 10.60
CA LEU A 117 9.01 -8.19 9.99
C LEU A 117 9.51 -7.17 11.03
N THR A 118 8.70 -6.89 12.03
CA THR A 118 9.05 -5.97 13.11
C THR A 118 10.12 -6.58 14.00
N GLU A 119 9.98 -7.84 14.40
CA GLU A 119 10.96 -8.54 15.24
C GLU A 119 12.31 -8.72 14.53
N GLU A 120 12.28 -8.96 13.22
CA GLU A 120 13.49 -9.09 12.41
C GLU A 120 14.10 -7.74 12.05
N LYS A 121 13.54 -6.65 12.55
CA LYS A 121 14.00 -5.27 12.32
C LYS A 121 14.06 -4.91 10.84
N LYS A 122 13.15 -5.47 10.04
CA LYS A 122 13.02 -5.14 8.61
C LYS A 122 12.34 -3.80 8.43
N TRP A 123 11.58 -3.38 9.41
CA TRP A 123 10.96 -2.07 9.48
C TRP A 123 10.73 -1.68 10.93
N LYS A 124 10.40 -0.40 11.13
CA LYS A 124 10.05 0.15 12.44
C LYS A 124 8.61 0.60 12.41
N GLU A 125 7.81 0.14 13.35
CA GLU A 125 6.43 0.57 13.48
C GLU A 125 6.38 2.02 13.97
N LEU A 126 5.73 2.89 13.20
CA LEU A 126 5.49 4.27 13.61
C LEU A 126 4.09 4.43 14.17
N GLU A 127 3.09 3.81 13.53
CA GLU A 127 1.72 3.80 14.00
C GLU A 127 1.05 2.50 13.62
N PHE A 128 0.17 2.00 14.48
CA PHE A 128 -0.66 0.85 14.20
C PHE A 128 -1.90 0.94 15.06
N PHE A 129 -3.05 1.12 14.42
CA PHE A 129 -4.30 1.27 15.14
C PHE A 129 -5.48 0.81 14.29
N LYS A 130 -6.61 0.54 14.98
CA LYS A 130 -7.85 0.15 14.33
C LYS A 130 -8.71 1.38 14.12
N SER A 131 -9.22 1.55 12.91
CA SER A 131 -10.07 2.69 12.59
C SER A 131 -11.31 2.23 11.80
N ASP A 132 -12.33 3.07 11.80
CA ASP A 132 -13.53 2.85 10.99
C ASP A 132 -13.16 3.14 9.53
N TYR A 133 -13.02 2.07 8.75
CA TYR A 133 -12.57 2.19 7.37
C TYR A 133 -13.64 2.76 6.46
N ILE A 134 -14.85 2.22 6.54
CA ILE A 134 -16.02 2.75 5.82
C ILE A 134 -17.16 2.81 6.83
N ALA A 135 -17.40 4.00 7.40
CA ALA A 135 -18.39 4.18 8.47
C ALA A 135 -19.80 3.71 8.08
N SER A 136 -20.22 3.96 6.83
CA SER A 136 -21.54 3.58 6.36
C SER A 136 -21.77 2.08 6.23
N LYS A 137 -20.69 1.27 6.28
CA LYS A 137 -20.75 -0.19 6.14
C LYS A 137 -20.29 -0.93 7.38
N ASP A 138 -20.03 -0.22 8.47
CA ASP A 138 -19.47 -0.77 9.71
C ASP A 138 -18.24 -1.66 9.46
N VAL A 139 -17.43 -1.30 8.49
CA VAL A 139 -16.18 -1.99 8.16
C VAL A 139 -15.02 -1.32 8.84
N ASN A 140 -14.34 -2.05 9.72
CA ASN A 140 -13.15 -1.59 10.39
C ASN A 140 -11.91 -2.13 9.71
N ALA A 141 -10.83 -1.37 9.81
CA ALA A 141 -9.54 -1.79 9.30
C ALA A 141 -8.43 -1.44 10.28
N TRP A 142 -7.38 -2.23 10.25
CA TRP A 142 -6.13 -1.88 10.88
C TRP A 142 -5.37 -0.95 9.94
N LEU A 143 -4.86 0.14 10.46
CA LEU A 143 -4.00 1.06 9.71
C LEU A 143 -2.59 0.95 10.25
N GLY A 144 -1.62 0.70 9.37
CA GLY A 144 -0.22 0.59 9.74
C GLY A 144 0.63 1.60 8.99
N LEU A 145 1.58 2.20 9.70
CA LEU A 145 2.59 3.08 9.13
C LEU A 145 3.95 2.63 9.62
N TYR A 146 4.82 2.26 8.71
CA TYR A 146 6.12 1.67 9.00
C TYR A 146 7.23 2.38 8.27
N GLU A 147 8.38 2.51 8.93
CA GLU A 147 9.60 3.02 8.30
C GLU A 147 10.51 1.85 7.96
N VAL A 148 10.90 1.77 6.69
CA VAL A 148 11.73 0.66 6.19
C VAL A 148 13.16 0.77 6.74
N THR A 149 13.69 -0.37 7.18
CA THR A 149 15.08 -0.52 7.64
C THR A 149 15.81 -1.50 6.70
N LYS A 150 16.95 -1.07 6.20
CA LYS A 150 17.80 -1.89 5.31
C LYS A 150 19.19 -2.05 5.87
#